data_edb7eef3666b63fa0affa3885b4d3d57
#
_entry.id   edb7eef3666b63fa0affa3885b4d3d57
#
_cell.length_a   1.000
_cell.length_b   1.000
_cell.length_c   1.000
_cell.angle_alpha   90.00
_cell.angle_beta   90.00
_cell.angle_gamma   90.00
#
_symmetry.space_group_name_H-M   'P 1'
#
loop_
_entity.id
_entity.type
_entity.pdbx_description
1 polymer ?
#
loop_
_entity_poly.entity_id
_entity_poly.type
_entity_poly.pdbx_seq_one_letter_code
_entity_poly.pdbx_strand_id
1 'polypeptide(L)'
;LDIFTVLESSRIDGYVDELYPGVMKMYEMVRLAALESRPDVTDLPAREALVEFMIRVSLGQVDEMIVPSEHKDAARKLRRLIRQVTSTDAIVEDAAEAAIRAYSILIDVKNDELEDDDYEELEDDEEDSDDSGDDEDVVDPEEVIQQFMGMAAPDGDGEGEQEDGSDEQDFEG
;
A
#
# COMPACT_ATOMS: atom_id res chain seq x y z
N LEU A 1 -8.75 -0.95 -2.36
CA LEU A 1 -8.21 0.09 -1.48
C LEU A 1 -6.91 0.60 -2.08
N ASP A 2 -6.70 1.90 -2.04
CA ASP A 2 -5.50 2.52 -2.57
C ASP A 2 -4.44 2.62 -1.46
N ILE A 3 -3.30 1.96 -1.64
CA ILE A 3 -2.18 1.95 -0.68
C ILE A 3 -1.69 3.38 -0.39
N PHE A 4 -1.63 4.22 -1.42
CA PHE A 4 -1.29 5.63 -1.25
C PHE A 4 -2.24 6.34 -0.28
N THR A 5 -3.55 6.07 -0.38
CA THR A 5 -4.53 6.67 0.54
C THR A 5 -4.28 6.28 1.99
N VAL A 6 -3.89 5.04 2.26
CA VAL A 6 -3.54 4.58 3.63
C VAL A 6 -2.34 5.35 4.16
N LEU A 7 -1.27 5.45 3.37
CA LEU A 7 -0.02 6.10 3.77
C LEU A 7 -0.18 7.62 3.89
N GLU A 8 -0.89 8.26 2.96
CA GLU A 8 -1.17 9.70 3.02
C GLU A 8 -2.08 10.03 4.21
N SER A 9 -3.06 9.17 4.53
CA SER A 9 -3.86 9.33 5.74
C SER A 9 -2.99 9.25 7.00
N SER A 10 -2.06 8.28 7.06
CA SER A 10 -1.12 8.15 8.19
C SER A 10 -0.24 9.40 8.35
N ARG A 11 0.22 9.98 7.24
CA ARG A 11 1.00 11.22 7.24
C ARG A 11 0.17 12.39 7.79
N ILE A 12 -1.06 12.54 7.32
CA ILE A 12 -1.97 13.59 7.80
C ILE A 12 -2.27 13.39 9.28
N ASP A 13 -2.46 12.14 9.71
CA ASP A 13 -2.72 11.79 11.11
C ASP A 13 -1.57 12.21 12.02
N GLY A 14 -0.31 12.00 11.60
CA GLY A 14 0.87 12.49 12.32
C GLY A 14 0.85 14.01 12.52
N TYR A 15 0.45 14.78 11.51
CA TYR A 15 0.26 16.23 11.64
C TYR A 15 -0.87 16.60 12.60
N VAL A 16 -1.98 15.87 12.56
CA VAL A 16 -3.12 16.13 13.46
C VAL A 16 -2.72 15.88 14.91
N ASP A 17 -2.00 14.79 15.16
CA ASP A 17 -1.55 14.42 16.49
C ASP A 17 -0.65 15.50 17.10
N GLU A 18 0.26 16.07 16.33
CA GLU A 18 1.20 17.09 16.83
C GLU A 18 0.55 18.49 16.91
N LEU A 19 -0.12 18.94 15.84
CA LEU A 19 -0.58 20.30 15.74
C LEU A 19 -1.91 20.57 16.45
N TYR A 20 -2.72 19.52 16.65
CA TYR A 20 -4.08 19.66 17.19
C TYR A 20 -4.36 18.74 18.39
N PRO A 21 -3.54 18.77 19.46
CA PRO A 21 -3.71 17.87 20.61
C PRO A 21 -5.09 18.00 21.28
N GLY A 22 -5.78 19.12 21.07
CA GLY A 22 -7.12 19.32 21.64
C GLY A 22 -8.23 18.47 21.02
N VAL A 23 -8.03 17.94 19.82
CA VAL A 23 -9.02 17.07 19.14
C VAL A 23 -8.72 15.58 19.30
N MET A 24 -7.55 15.22 19.85
CA MET A 24 -7.04 13.85 19.89
C MET A 24 -8.00 12.86 20.53
N LYS A 25 -8.63 13.22 21.65
CA LYS A 25 -9.57 12.33 22.33
C LYS A 25 -10.77 11.93 21.45
N MET A 26 -11.28 12.87 20.63
CA MET A 26 -12.36 12.56 19.68
C MET A 26 -11.84 11.74 18.50
N TYR A 27 -10.63 12.04 18.08
CA TYR A 27 -9.98 11.35 16.97
C TYR A 27 -9.69 9.89 17.29
N GLU A 28 -9.16 9.61 18.49
CA GLU A 28 -8.98 8.25 19.02
C GLU A 28 -10.29 7.45 19.06
N MET A 29 -11.39 8.08 19.47
CA MET A 29 -12.70 7.41 19.45
C MET A 29 -13.13 7.01 18.05
N VAL A 30 -12.85 7.84 17.04
CA VAL A 30 -13.15 7.54 15.63
C VAL A 30 -12.26 6.41 15.13
N ARG A 31 -10.96 6.43 15.43
CA ARG A 31 -10.02 5.35 15.09
C ARG A 31 -10.43 4.02 15.70
N LEU A 32 -10.81 4.01 16.98
CA LEU A 32 -11.29 2.79 17.67
C LEU A 32 -12.57 2.25 17.02
N ALA A 33 -13.55 3.10 16.73
CA ALA A 33 -14.78 2.69 16.05
C ALA A 33 -14.50 2.16 14.63
N ALA A 34 -13.51 2.73 13.95
CA ALA A 34 -13.06 2.23 12.65
C ALA A 34 -12.41 0.83 12.78
N LEU A 35 -11.57 0.62 13.79
CA LEU A 35 -10.93 -0.68 14.06
C LEU A 35 -11.97 -1.77 14.39
N GLU A 36 -12.99 -1.46 15.20
CA GLU A 36 -14.07 -2.40 15.54
C GLU A 36 -14.87 -2.89 14.31
N SER A 37 -14.90 -2.10 13.24
CA SER A 37 -15.60 -2.42 12.00
C SER A 37 -14.73 -3.18 10.98
N ARG A 38 -13.46 -3.44 11.27
CA ARG A 38 -12.53 -4.12 10.36
C ARG A 38 -12.79 -5.63 10.31
N PRO A 39 -12.61 -6.26 9.13
CA PRO A 39 -12.72 -7.71 9.00
C PRO A 39 -11.68 -8.42 9.84
N ASP A 40 -11.91 -9.68 10.20
CA ASP A 40 -10.90 -10.52 10.80
C ASP A 40 -9.78 -10.77 9.79
N VAL A 41 -8.53 -10.65 10.23
CA VAL A 41 -7.34 -10.83 9.37
C VAL A 41 -7.25 -12.28 8.91
N THR A 42 -7.63 -13.24 9.76
CA THR A 42 -7.58 -14.68 9.46
C THR A 42 -8.61 -15.13 8.41
N ASP A 43 -9.60 -14.30 8.12
CA ASP A 43 -10.58 -14.55 7.05
C ASP A 43 -10.10 -14.09 5.66
N LEU A 44 -8.89 -13.51 5.56
CA LEU A 44 -8.39 -12.87 4.34
C LEU A 44 -7.25 -13.66 3.71
N PRO A 45 -7.14 -13.71 2.37
CA PRO A 45 -5.94 -14.24 1.71
C PRO A 45 -4.69 -13.44 2.09
N ALA A 46 -3.52 -14.07 2.01
CA ALA A 46 -2.24 -13.54 2.54
C ALA A 46 -1.94 -12.09 2.18
N ARG A 47 -2.09 -11.70 0.90
CA ARG A 47 -1.84 -10.33 0.47
C ARG A 47 -2.86 -9.34 1.03
N GLU A 48 -4.13 -9.75 1.07
CA GLU A 48 -5.21 -8.93 1.62
C GLU A 48 -5.07 -8.77 3.13
N ALA A 49 -4.61 -9.81 3.83
CA ALA A 49 -4.27 -9.77 5.24
C ALA A 49 -3.16 -8.74 5.53
N LEU A 50 -2.11 -8.66 4.69
CA LEU A 50 -1.08 -7.63 4.84
C LEU A 50 -1.58 -6.21 4.54
N VAL A 51 -2.50 -6.05 3.59
CA VAL A 51 -3.15 -4.74 3.35
C VAL A 51 -4.03 -4.36 4.54
N GLU A 52 -4.78 -5.32 5.09
CA GLU A 52 -5.58 -5.08 6.32
C GLU A 52 -4.68 -4.74 7.51
N PHE A 53 -3.54 -5.41 7.65
CA PHE A 53 -2.52 -5.07 8.63
C PHE A 53 -2.06 -3.62 8.49
N MET A 54 -1.75 -3.14 7.27
CA MET A 54 -1.39 -1.74 7.04
C MET A 54 -2.48 -0.77 7.50
N ILE A 55 -3.76 -1.09 7.23
CA ILE A 55 -4.89 -0.25 7.64
C ILE A 55 -4.97 -0.19 9.16
N ARG A 56 -4.83 -1.32 9.86
CA ARG A 56 -4.88 -1.37 11.32
C ARG A 56 -3.75 -0.59 11.95
N VAL A 57 -2.51 -0.72 11.43
CA VAL A 57 -1.36 0.10 11.87
C VAL A 57 -1.64 1.59 11.65
N SER A 58 -2.20 1.98 10.49
CA SER A 58 -2.54 3.37 10.19
C SER A 58 -3.61 3.94 11.14
N LEU A 59 -4.51 3.10 11.66
CA LEU A 59 -5.50 3.46 12.65
C LEU A 59 -4.96 3.46 14.10
N GLY A 60 -3.65 3.18 14.28
CA GLY A 60 -2.98 3.24 15.58
C GLY A 60 -3.04 1.95 16.38
N GLN A 61 -3.42 0.82 15.78
CA GLN A 61 -3.29 -0.47 16.45
C GLN A 61 -1.81 -0.85 16.52
N VAL A 62 -1.28 -1.09 17.72
CA VAL A 62 0.12 -1.47 17.97
C VAL A 62 0.24 -2.84 18.62
N ASP A 63 -0.76 -3.25 19.38
CA ASP A 63 -0.79 -4.51 20.10
C ASP A 63 -1.63 -5.57 19.36
N GLU A 64 -1.36 -6.84 19.64
CA GLU A 64 -2.12 -7.98 19.11
C GLU A 64 -2.25 -7.97 17.57
N MET A 65 -1.14 -7.62 16.89
CA MET A 65 -1.10 -7.55 15.43
C MET A 65 -0.88 -8.94 14.84
N ILE A 66 -1.92 -9.51 14.24
CA ILE A 66 -1.88 -10.82 13.60
C ILE A 66 -1.49 -10.66 12.13
N VAL A 67 -0.53 -11.48 11.68
CA VAL A 67 -0.03 -11.47 10.30
C VAL A 67 0.22 -12.90 9.81
N PRO A 68 0.24 -13.14 8.48
CA PRO A 68 0.68 -14.42 7.95
C PRO A 68 2.13 -14.72 8.36
N SER A 69 2.36 -15.90 8.96
CA SER A 69 3.64 -16.31 9.53
C SER A 69 4.80 -16.27 8.52
N GLU A 70 4.53 -16.71 7.28
CA GLU A 70 5.52 -16.68 6.19
C GLU A 70 5.89 -15.27 5.73
N HIS A 71 5.06 -14.26 6.07
CA HIS A 71 5.21 -12.89 5.58
C HIS A 71 5.50 -11.87 6.68
N LYS A 72 6.01 -12.31 7.85
CA LYS A 72 6.39 -11.41 8.96
C LYS A 72 7.37 -10.32 8.54
N ASP A 73 8.36 -10.65 7.73
CA ASP A 73 9.33 -9.66 7.27
C ASP A 73 8.70 -8.62 6.35
N ALA A 74 7.76 -9.01 5.50
CA ALA A 74 6.96 -8.08 4.71
C ALA A 74 6.13 -7.16 5.62
N ALA A 75 5.47 -7.72 6.64
CA ALA A 75 4.70 -6.94 7.62
C ALA A 75 5.58 -5.93 8.38
N ARG A 76 6.80 -6.32 8.82
CA ARG A 76 7.76 -5.40 9.46
C ARG A 76 8.16 -4.27 8.52
N LYS A 77 8.49 -4.57 7.26
CA LYS A 77 8.83 -3.55 6.25
C LYS A 77 7.65 -2.58 6.03
N LEU A 78 6.43 -3.10 5.88
CA LEU A 78 5.23 -2.28 5.72
C LEU A 78 4.96 -1.39 6.94
N ARG A 79 5.10 -1.91 8.17
CA ARG A 79 4.98 -1.14 9.41
C ARG A 79 6.01 0.00 9.48
N ARG A 80 7.25 -0.27 9.08
CA ARG A 80 8.32 0.74 9.02
C ARG A 80 7.97 1.87 8.05
N LEU A 81 7.43 1.57 6.87
CA LEU A 81 6.98 2.58 5.90
C LEU A 81 5.89 3.50 6.50
N ILE A 82 4.90 2.92 7.22
CA ILE A 82 3.86 3.71 7.87
C ILE A 82 4.47 4.62 8.95
N ARG A 83 5.37 4.09 9.80
CA ARG A 83 6.06 4.89 10.83
C ARG A 83 6.88 6.04 10.22
N GLN A 84 7.54 5.82 9.09
CA GLN A 84 8.30 6.86 8.39
C GLN A 84 7.42 8.01 7.92
N VAL A 85 6.28 7.71 7.30
CA VAL A 85 5.38 8.76 6.79
C VAL A 85 4.57 9.45 7.90
N THR A 86 4.43 8.83 9.07
CA THR A 86 3.76 9.45 10.23
C THR A 86 4.63 10.54 10.90
N SER A 87 5.91 10.65 10.53
CA SER A 87 6.78 11.73 10.98
C SER A 87 6.24 13.09 10.54
N THR A 88 6.33 14.08 11.42
CA THR A 88 5.87 15.45 11.14
C THR A 88 6.66 16.19 10.07
N ASP A 89 7.86 15.72 9.76
CA ASP A 89 8.69 16.25 8.66
C ASP A 89 8.32 15.63 7.30
N ALA A 90 7.50 14.57 7.28
CA ALA A 90 7.13 13.87 6.07
C ALA A 90 6.23 14.73 5.16
N ILE A 91 6.55 14.75 3.88
CA ILE A 91 5.79 15.44 2.83
C ILE A 91 4.99 14.44 1.99
N VAL A 92 4.13 14.91 1.11
CA VAL A 92 3.27 14.04 0.27
C VAL A 92 4.08 13.15 -0.66
N GLU A 93 5.24 13.61 -1.09
CA GLU A 93 6.19 12.87 -1.92
C GLU A 93 6.73 11.64 -1.16
N ASP A 94 6.98 11.74 0.15
CA ASP A 94 7.39 10.61 0.98
C ASP A 94 6.29 9.55 1.08
N ALA A 95 5.03 9.98 1.19
CA ALA A 95 3.88 9.07 1.17
C ALA A 95 3.73 8.37 -0.20
N ALA A 96 4.03 9.07 -1.30
CA ALA A 96 4.00 8.49 -2.64
C ALA A 96 5.14 7.48 -2.83
N GLU A 97 6.36 7.79 -2.39
CA GLU A 97 7.50 6.87 -2.43
C GLU A 97 7.24 5.64 -1.57
N ALA A 98 6.76 5.83 -0.33
CA ALA A 98 6.39 4.73 0.54
C ALA A 98 5.30 3.84 -0.08
N ALA A 99 4.34 4.43 -0.82
CA ALA A 99 3.31 3.66 -1.52
C ALA A 99 3.89 2.77 -2.63
N ILE A 100 4.86 3.26 -3.39
CA ILE A 100 5.55 2.48 -4.41
C ILE A 100 6.30 1.31 -3.76
N ARG A 101 7.04 1.55 -2.67
CA ARG A 101 7.76 0.52 -1.92
C ARG A 101 6.81 -0.52 -1.31
N ALA A 102 5.71 -0.08 -0.69
CA ALA A 102 4.69 -0.98 -0.14
C ALA A 102 4.04 -1.84 -1.24
N TYR A 103 3.76 -1.26 -2.41
CA TYR A 103 3.24 -1.99 -3.56
C TYR A 103 4.23 -3.06 -4.04
N SER A 104 5.54 -2.74 -4.12
CA SER A 104 6.58 -3.69 -4.51
C SER A 104 6.66 -4.87 -3.55
N ILE A 105 6.56 -4.65 -2.23
CA ILE A 105 6.53 -5.72 -1.23
C ILE A 105 5.28 -6.59 -1.44
N LEU A 106 4.12 -5.99 -1.64
CA LEU A 106 2.85 -6.70 -1.73
C LEU A 106 2.69 -7.50 -3.04
N ILE A 107 3.28 -7.04 -4.16
CA ILE A 107 3.17 -7.74 -5.44
C ILE A 107 3.89 -9.09 -5.41
N ASP A 108 4.95 -9.21 -4.63
CA ASP A 108 5.74 -10.43 -4.47
C ASP A 108 5.06 -11.46 -3.55
N VAL A 109 4.07 -11.03 -2.77
CA VAL A 109 3.29 -11.91 -1.91
C VAL A 109 2.22 -12.62 -2.74
N LYS A 110 2.23 -13.94 -2.73
CA LYS A 110 1.14 -14.72 -3.33
C LYS A 110 -0.13 -14.51 -2.51
N ASN A 111 -1.26 -14.35 -3.21
CA ASN A 111 -2.55 -14.14 -2.54
C ASN A 111 -3.25 -15.49 -2.31
N ASP A 112 -2.59 -16.39 -1.60
CA ASP A 112 -3.09 -17.71 -1.26
C ASP A 112 -4.06 -17.61 -0.06
N GLU A 113 -5.08 -18.48 -0.03
CA GLU A 113 -5.91 -18.68 1.16
C GLU A 113 -5.07 -19.44 2.19
N LEU A 114 -5.10 -18.98 3.44
CA LEU A 114 -4.33 -19.53 4.55
C LEU A 114 -5.28 -20.16 5.57
N GLU A 115 -4.76 -21.10 6.37
CA GLU A 115 -5.48 -21.67 7.51
C GLU A 115 -5.16 -20.87 8.79
N ASP A 116 -5.97 -20.97 9.83
CA ASP A 116 -5.78 -20.22 11.09
C ASP A 116 -4.39 -20.44 11.71
N ASP A 117 -3.82 -21.65 11.54
CA ASP A 117 -2.48 -22.01 12.04
C ASP A 117 -1.34 -21.30 11.28
N ASP A 118 -1.64 -20.69 10.12
CA ASP A 118 -0.66 -19.98 9.29
C ASP A 118 -0.48 -18.50 9.73
N TYR A 119 -1.21 -18.08 10.74
CA TYR A 119 -1.13 -16.74 11.28
C TYR A 119 -0.43 -16.73 12.64
N GLU A 120 0.29 -15.66 12.92
CA GLU A 120 0.93 -15.45 14.22
C GLU A 120 0.96 -13.98 14.61
N GLU A 121 1.16 -13.71 15.88
CA GLU A 121 1.30 -12.36 16.39
C GLU A 121 2.65 -11.77 15.98
N LEU A 122 2.63 -10.54 15.49
CA LEU A 122 3.81 -9.76 15.20
C LEU A 122 4.21 -8.98 16.45
N GLU A 123 5.22 -9.44 17.16
CA GLU A 123 5.79 -8.73 18.30
C GLU A 123 6.32 -7.35 17.87
N ASP A 124 6.13 -6.36 18.75
CA ASP A 124 6.70 -5.04 18.56
C ASP A 124 8.15 -5.06 19.04
N ASP A 125 9.07 -5.51 18.18
CA ASP A 125 10.50 -5.44 18.44
C ASP A 125 10.89 -3.95 18.46
N GLU A 126 10.95 -3.34 19.65
CA GLU A 126 11.45 -1.97 19.84
C GLU A 126 12.92 -1.78 19.39
N GLU A 127 13.59 -2.88 19.01
CA GLU A 127 14.98 -2.88 18.52
C GLU A 127 15.14 -2.46 17.05
N ASP A 128 14.06 -2.08 16.35
CA ASP A 128 14.13 -1.47 14.99
C ASP A 128 14.71 -0.03 15.01
N SER A 129 15.27 0.40 16.14
CA SER A 129 16.05 1.62 16.22
C SER A 129 17.44 1.38 15.62
N ASP A 130 17.63 1.86 14.42
CA ASP A 130 18.96 2.11 13.82
C ASP A 130 19.61 0.98 13.03
N ASP A 131 18.85 0.26 12.18
CA ASP A 131 19.47 -0.36 11.01
C ASP A 131 19.41 0.59 9.79
N SER A 132 20.23 1.62 9.87
CA SER A 132 20.56 2.51 8.74
C SER A 132 21.55 1.85 7.79
N GLY A 133 21.41 0.56 7.54
CA GLY A 133 22.46 -0.21 6.88
C GLY A 133 22.00 -1.34 5.97
N ASP A 134 20.89 -1.24 5.27
CA ASP A 134 20.67 -2.11 4.11
C ASP A 134 19.92 -1.38 3.00
N ASP A 135 20.62 -0.45 2.35
CA ASP A 135 20.21 0.21 1.10
C ASP A 135 20.25 -0.75 -0.11
N GLU A 136 20.35 -2.07 0.11
CA GLU A 136 20.45 -3.05 -0.99
C GLU A 136 19.11 -3.41 -1.63
N ASP A 137 17.96 -3.06 -1.01
CA ASP A 137 16.63 -3.22 -1.61
C ASP A 137 16.02 -1.87 -2.06
N VAL A 138 16.85 -0.96 -2.56
CA VAL A 138 16.34 0.23 -3.25
C VAL A 138 15.75 -0.22 -4.58
N VAL A 139 14.50 -0.64 -4.55
CA VAL A 139 13.72 -0.84 -5.78
C VAL A 139 13.63 0.52 -6.45
N ASP A 140 14.23 0.65 -7.63
CA ASP A 140 14.16 1.88 -8.40
C ASP A 140 12.69 2.21 -8.70
N PRO A 141 12.16 3.34 -8.20
CA PRO A 141 10.78 3.71 -8.41
C PRO A 141 10.39 3.74 -9.91
N GLU A 142 11.35 4.05 -10.78
CA GLU A 142 11.13 4.05 -12.24
C GLU A 142 10.94 2.63 -12.78
N GLU A 143 11.66 1.63 -12.25
CA GLU A 143 11.48 0.23 -12.64
C GLU A 143 10.09 -0.29 -12.23
N VAL A 144 9.62 0.05 -11.03
CA VAL A 144 8.28 -0.34 -10.54
C VAL A 144 7.19 0.30 -11.40
N ILE A 145 7.34 1.58 -11.73
CA ILE A 145 6.39 2.30 -12.59
C ILE A 145 6.37 1.68 -14.00
N GLN A 146 7.54 1.34 -14.56
CA GLN A 146 7.63 0.69 -15.88
C GLN A 146 7.00 -0.71 -15.87
N GLN A 147 7.21 -1.48 -14.82
CA GLN A 147 6.59 -2.80 -14.66
C GLN A 147 5.05 -2.67 -14.58
N PHE A 148 4.55 -1.71 -13.82
CA PHE A 148 3.11 -1.43 -13.72
C PHE A 148 2.52 -0.97 -15.07
N MET A 149 3.20 -0.07 -15.77
CA MET A 149 2.78 0.42 -17.09
C MET A 149 2.80 -0.69 -18.14
N GLY A 150 3.79 -1.60 -18.08
CA GLY A 150 3.88 -2.78 -18.95
C GLY A 150 2.76 -3.80 -18.74
N MET A 151 2.26 -3.94 -17.49
CA MET A 151 1.13 -4.82 -17.19
C MET A 151 -0.23 -4.21 -17.57
N ALA A 152 -0.31 -2.88 -17.69
CA ALA A 152 -1.54 -2.15 -18.03
C ALA A 152 -1.74 -1.97 -19.55
N ALA A 153 -0.79 -2.37 -20.38
CA ALA A 153 -0.95 -2.30 -21.85
C ALA A 153 -1.87 -3.44 -22.31
N PRO A 154 -3.07 -3.16 -22.85
CA PRO A 154 -3.87 -4.18 -23.49
C PRO A 154 -3.15 -4.65 -24.75
N ASP A 155 -3.02 -5.97 -24.93
CA ASP A 155 -2.62 -6.59 -26.20
C ASP A 155 -3.58 -6.14 -27.29
N GLY A 156 -3.23 -5.05 -27.93
CA GLY A 156 -3.96 -4.50 -29.07
C GLY A 156 -3.45 -5.09 -30.37
N ASP A 157 -3.75 -6.36 -30.65
CA ASP A 157 -3.74 -6.89 -32.00
C ASP A 157 -4.92 -6.26 -32.76
N GLY A 158 -4.64 -5.10 -33.35
CA GLY A 158 -5.50 -4.43 -34.29
C GLY A 158 -4.81 -4.38 -35.65
N GLU A 159 -4.89 -5.47 -36.43
CA GLU A 159 -4.66 -5.43 -37.87
C GLU A 159 -5.72 -4.53 -38.49
N GLY A 160 -5.37 -3.28 -38.72
CA GLY A 160 -6.16 -2.34 -39.53
C GLY A 160 -5.84 -2.53 -40.97
N GLU A 161 -6.67 -3.27 -41.71
CA GLU A 161 -6.69 -3.28 -43.16
C GLU A 161 -6.95 -1.86 -43.70
N GLN A 162 -6.00 -1.35 -44.47
CA GLN A 162 -6.18 -0.16 -45.30
C GLN A 162 -7.05 -0.54 -46.48
N GLU A 163 -8.30 -0.17 -46.49
CA GLU A 163 -9.08 -0.07 -47.73
C GLU A 163 -8.80 1.29 -48.38
N ASP A 164 -8.09 1.20 -49.49
CA ASP A 164 -7.89 2.23 -50.51
C ASP A 164 -9.20 2.37 -51.30
N GLY A 165 -9.96 3.44 -51.03
CA GLY A 165 -11.21 3.78 -51.72
C GLY A 165 -11.12 5.13 -52.37
N SER A 166 -10.48 5.20 -53.54
CA SER A 166 -10.57 6.30 -54.47
C SER A 166 -11.97 6.33 -55.11
N ASP A 167 -12.78 7.33 -54.80
CA ASP A 167 -13.93 7.71 -55.63
C ASP A 167 -13.84 9.20 -55.92
N GLU A 168 -13.34 9.44 -57.14
CA GLU A 168 -13.53 10.70 -57.89
C GLU A 168 -15.02 10.82 -58.23
N GLN A 169 -15.69 11.85 -57.77
CA GLN A 169 -16.93 12.31 -58.36
C GLN A 169 -16.79 13.76 -58.82
N ASP A 170 -16.60 13.89 -60.12
CA ASP A 170 -16.90 15.06 -60.93
C ASP A 170 -18.33 15.55 -60.65
N PHE A 171 -18.46 16.82 -60.34
CA PHE A 171 -19.76 17.52 -60.41
C PHE A 171 -19.62 18.75 -61.28
N GLU A 172 -19.95 18.59 -62.58
CA GLU A 172 -20.36 19.67 -63.45
C GLU A 172 -21.86 19.92 -63.30
N GLY A 173 -22.24 21.24 -63.19
CA GLY A 173 -23.64 21.65 -63.29
C GLY A 173 -23.93 22.95 -62.54
#